data_9d2b1f1c54b4c5b193f539c96c19e778
#
_entry.id   9d2b1f1c54b4c5b193f539c96c19e778
#
_cell.length_a   1.000
_cell.length_b   1.000
_cell.length_c   1.000
_cell.angle_alpha   90.00
_cell.angle_beta   90.00
_cell.angle_gamma   90.00
#
_symmetry.space_group_name_H-M   'P 1'
#
loop_
_entity.id
_entity.type
_entity.pdbx_description
1 polymer ?
#
loop_
_entity_poly.entity_id
_entity_poly.type
_entity_poly.pdbx_seq_one_letter_code
_entity_poly.pdbx_strand_id
1 'polypeptide(L)'
;SPSGASSAIGGAIQGLQQNASGYLSQMGVAATGQGYLVTDAMSAGLKNRLGLQTGDKVLSVNGQNVGQNPTQDAQLLRQVQQAGQAQIQVQRGDQVVTVRQSF
;
A
#
# COMPACT_ATOMS: atom_id res chain seq x y z
N SER A 1 14.14 -4.36 10.16
CA SER A 1 13.92 -5.80 10.02
C SER A 1 12.91 -6.06 8.92
N PRO A 2 13.21 -6.98 7.98
CA PRO A 2 12.23 -7.30 6.93
C PRO A 2 10.94 -7.88 7.49
N SER A 3 10.96 -8.47 8.69
CA SER A 3 9.76 -9.06 9.27
C SER A 3 8.65 -8.02 9.53
N GLY A 4 9.00 -6.77 9.83
CA GLY A 4 8.00 -5.73 10.06
C GLY A 4 7.18 -5.42 8.82
N ALA A 5 7.84 -5.25 7.66
CA ALA A 5 7.16 -4.99 6.40
C ALA A 5 6.38 -6.20 5.92
N SER A 6 6.95 -7.40 6.08
CA SER A 6 6.28 -8.65 5.72
C SER A 6 5.00 -8.87 6.51
N SER A 7 5.03 -8.58 7.82
CA SER A 7 3.85 -8.67 8.67
C SER A 7 2.77 -7.68 8.27
N ALA A 8 3.17 -6.45 7.91
CA ALA A 8 2.24 -5.44 7.44
C ALA A 8 1.54 -5.88 6.15
N ILE A 9 2.28 -6.49 5.23
CA ILE A 9 1.71 -7.00 3.98
C ILE A 9 0.74 -8.14 4.27
N GLY A 10 1.08 -9.07 5.15
CA GLY A 10 0.18 -10.15 5.54
C GLY A 10 -1.13 -9.65 6.13
N GLY A 11 -1.06 -8.64 7.00
CA GLY A 11 -2.25 -7.99 7.56
C GLY A 11 -3.08 -7.30 6.49
N ALA A 12 -2.43 -6.65 5.52
CA ALA A 12 -3.12 -6.00 4.43
C ALA A 12 -3.87 -7.00 3.54
N ILE A 13 -3.24 -8.14 3.23
CA ILE A 13 -3.88 -9.19 2.44
C ILE A 13 -5.16 -9.65 3.12
N GLN A 14 -5.10 -9.98 4.41
CA GLN A 14 -6.26 -10.42 5.15
C GLN A 14 -7.33 -9.33 5.24
N GLY A 15 -6.93 -8.10 5.55
CA GLY A 15 -7.86 -6.99 5.68
C GLY A 15 -8.60 -6.70 4.39
N LEU A 16 -7.90 -6.70 3.26
CA LEU A 16 -8.52 -6.44 1.96
C LEU A 16 -9.44 -7.57 1.52
N GLN A 17 -9.19 -8.80 1.94
CA GLN A 17 -10.04 -9.93 1.61
C GLN A 17 -11.28 -10.02 2.49
N GLN A 18 -11.16 -9.67 3.78
CA GLN A 18 -12.24 -9.83 4.74
C GLN A 18 -13.12 -8.58 4.85
N ASN A 19 -12.51 -7.41 4.95
CA ASN A 19 -13.24 -6.15 5.12
C ASN A 19 -12.34 -5.00 4.65
N ALA A 20 -12.32 -4.78 3.35
CA ALA A 20 -11.44 -3.79 2.74
C ALA A 20 -11.70 -2.37 3.29
N SER A 21 -12.97 -1.95 3.33
CA SER A 21 -13.31 -0.60 3.77
C SER A 21 -12.90 -0.34 5.21
N GLY A 22 -13.21 -1.29 6.12
CA GLY A 22 -12.83 -1.15 7.52
C GLY A 22 -11.33 -1.18 7.72
N TYR A 23 -10.65 -2.06 7.01
CA TYR A 23 -9.19 -2.16 7.09
C TYR A 23 -8.51 -0.86 6.62
N LEU A 24 -8.93 -0.34 5.46
CA LEU A 24 -8.33 0.88 4.92
C LEU A 24 -8.58 2.08 5.84
N SER A 25 -9.78 2.19 6.41
CA SER A 25 -10.07 3.24 7.39
C SER A 25 -9.18 3.13 8.62
N GLN A 26 -8.98 1.92 9.13
CA GLN A 26 -8.09 1.68 10.27
C GLN A 26 -6.66 2.08 9.99
N MET A 27 -6.19 1.81 8.78
CA MET A 27 -4.81 2.11 8.40
C MET A 27 -4.59 3.58 8.02
N GLY A 28 -5.66 4.35 7.88
CA GLY A 28 -5.54 5.73 7.45
C GLY A 28 -5.31 5.88 5.97
N VAL A 29 -5.92 5.02 5.18
CA VAL A 29 -5.80 5.02 3.72
C VAL A 29 -7.19 5.10 3.12
N ALA A 30 -7.35 5.90 2.06
CA ALA A 30 -8.61 6.02 1.35
C ALA A 30 -8.48 5.47 -0.07
N ALA A 31 -9.38 4.57 -0.44
CA ALA A 31 -9.45 4.06 -1.81
C ALA A 31 -10.15 5.10 -2.70
N THR A 32 -9.48 5.55 -3.76
CA THR A 32 -10.00 6.61 -4.62
C THR A 32 -10.51 6.11 -5.97
N GLY A 33 -10.41 4.80 -6.23
CA GLY A 33 -10.69 4.24 -7.54
C GLY A 33 -9.55 4.36 -8.54
N GLN A 34 -8.57 5.18 -8.24
CA GLN A 34 -7.37 5.36 -9.07
C GLN A 34 -6.08 5.15 -8.28
N GLY A 35 -6.20 4.61 -7.08
CA GLY A 35 -5.07 4.38 -6.18
C GLY A 35 -5.51 4.47 -4.75
N TYR A 36 -4.52 4.47 -3.85
CA TYR A 36 -4.76 4.59 -2.42
C TYR A 36 -4.14 5.88 -1.91
N LEU A 37 -4.97 6.72 -1.30
CA LEU A 37 -4.52 7.99 -0.74
C LEU A 37 -4.07 7.79 0.71
N VAL A 38 -2.85 8.23 1.02
CA VAL A 38 -2.32 8.24 2.39
C VAL A 38 -2.86 9.46 3.12
N THR A 39 -3.55 9.24 4.24
CA THR A 39 -4.15 10.31 5.04
C THR A 39 -3.35 10.54 6.32
N ASP A 40 -3.71 11.61 7.05
CA ASP A 40 -3.12 11.92 8.35
C ASP A 40 -3.35 10.81 9.39
N ALA A 41 -4.37 9.98 9.19
CA ALA A 41 -4.68 8.91 10.13
C ALA A 41 -3.69 7.76 10.07
N MET A 42 -2.88 7.65 8.99
CA MET A 42 -1.84 6.63 8.92
C MET A 42 -0.74 6.94 9.93
N SER A 43 -0.29 5.92 10.67
CA SER A 43 0.75 6.12 11.69
C SER A 43 2.07 6.55 11.05
N ALA A 44 2.83 7.38 11.77
CA ALA A 44 4.13 7.84 11.29
C ALA A 44 5.12 6.69 11.09
N GLY A 45 5.08 5.68 11.96
CA GLY A 45 5.93 4.51 11.83
C GLY A 45 5.67 3.75 10.54
N LEU A 46 4.41 3.58 10.19
CA LEU A 46 4.03 2.89 8.96
C LEU A 46 4.42 3.71 7.73
N LYS A 47 4.19 5.02 7.75
CA LYS A 47 4.62 5.91 6.66
C LYS A 47 6.13 5.82 6.43
N ASN A 48 6.91 5.83 7.50
CA ASN A 48 8.36 5.74 7.40
C ASN A 48 8.81 4.41 6.83
N ARG A 49 8.18 3.31 7.25
CA ARG A 49 8.52 1.98 6.74
C ARG A 49 8.26 1.84 5.26
N LEU A 50 7.18 2.44 4.78
CA LEU A 50 6.77 2.34 3.38
C LEU A 50 7.35 3.46 2.51
N GLY A 51 8.01 4.45 3.12
CA GLY A 51 8.54 5.59 2.38
C GLY A 51 7.45 6.53 1.88
N LEU A 52 6.31 6.55 2.56
CA LEU A 52 5.15 7.35 2.16
C LEU A 52 5.01 8.59 3.03
N GLN A 53 4.27 9.57 2.52
CA GLN A 53 3.95 10.82 3.22
C GLN A 53 2.46 11.07 3.11
N THR A 54 1.92 11.85 4.05
CA THR A 54 0.53 12.29 3.98
C THR A 54 0.28 13.02 2.66
N GLY A 55 -0.80 12.65 1.98
CA GLY A 55 -1.14 13.22 0.69
C GLY A 55 -0.61 12.42 -0.49
N ASP A 56 0.26 11.44 -0.26
CA ASP A 56 0.74 10.56 -1.32
C ASP A 56 -0.39 9.65 -1.80
N LYS A 57 -0.41 9.38 -3.09
CA LYS A 57 -1.38 8.47 -3.68
C LYS A 57 -0.64 7.31 -4.33
N VAL A 58 -0.85 6.11 -3.80
CA VAL A 58 -0.25 4.90 -4.37
C VAL A 58 -0.99 4.55 -5.65
N LEU A 59 -0.32 4.67 -6.78
CA LEU A 59 -0.93 4.47 -8.10
C LEU A 59 -0.81 3.04 -8.58
N SER A 60 0.35 2.43 -8.41
CA SER A 60 0.62 1.08 -8.89
C SER A 60 1.68 0.40 -8.04
N VAL A 61 1.66 -0.91 -8.06
CA VAL A 61 2.66 -1.77 -7.42
C VAL A 61 3.14 -2.76 -8.46
N ASN A 62 4.45 -2.80 -8.68
CA ASN A 62 5.09 -3.68 -9.66
C ASN A 62 4.45 -3.57 -11.05
N GLY A 63 4.07 -2.34 -11.44
CA GLY A 63 3.48 -2.07 -12.74
C GLY A 63 1.99 -2.35 -12.85
N GLN A 64 1.33 -2.77 -11.77
CA GLN A 64 -0.10 -3.05 -11.77
C GLN A 64 -0.85 -1.98 -10.98
N ASN A 65 -1.89 -1.42 -11.59
CA ASN A 65 -2.70 -0.39 -10.95
C ASN A 65 -3.46 -0.96 -9.76
N VAL A 66 -3.53 -0.18 -8.68
CA VAL A 66 -4.23 -0.56 -7.45
C VAL A 66 -5.33 0.44 -7.13
N GLY A 67 -6.20 0.10 -6.17
CA GLY A 67 -7.25 1.00 -5.69
C GLY A 67 -8.59 0.79 -6.33
N GLN A 68 -8.70 -0.05 -7.36
CA GLN A 68 -9.96 -0.31 -8.05
C GLN A 68 -10.68 -1.54 -7.51
N ASN A 69 -9.94 -2.59 -7.17
CA ASN A 69 -10.51 -3.86 -6.74
C ASN A 69 -9.69 -4.43 -5.58
N PRO A 70 -10.22 -4.38 -4.35
CA PRO A 70 -9.47 -4.87 -3.18
C PRO A 70 -9.04 -6.33 -3.29
N THR A 71 -9.86 -7.18 -3.92
CA THR A 71 -9.52 -8.59 -4.08
C THR A 71 -8.30 -8.77 -4.96
N GLN A 72 -8.23 -8.04 -6.07
CA GLN A 72 -7.05 -8.06 -6.95
C GLN A 72 -5.84 -7.49 -6.24
N ASP A 73 -6.02 -6.42 -5.48
CA ASP A 73 -4.93 -5.80 -4.72
C ASP A 73 -4.37 -6.77 -3.68
N ALA A 74 -5.23 -7.54 -3.02
CA ALA A 74 -4.79 -8.57 -2.08
C ALA A 74 -3.95 -9.64 -2.76
N GLN A 75 -4.36 -10.07 -3.96
CA GLN A 75 -3.60 -11.05 -4.73
C GLN A 75 -2.24 -10.49 -5.15
N LEU A 76 -2.21 -9.22 -5.55
CA LEU A 76 -0.96 -8.54 -5.90
C LEU A 76 -0.01 -8.49 -4.71
N LEU A 77 -0.53 -8.19 -3.52
CA LEU A 77 0.27 -8.17 -2.29
C LEU A 77 0.84 -9.55 -1.95
N ARG A 78 0.12 -10.62 -2.26
CA ARG A 78 0.67 -11.97 -2.09
C ARG A 78 1.87 -12.20 -3.00
N GLN A 79 1.80 -11.74 -4.24
CA GLN A 79 2.92 -11.82 -5.16
C GLN A 79 4.11 -11.01 -4.66
N VAL A 80 3.87 -9.82 -4.13
CA VAL A 80 4.89 -8.96 -3.54
C VAL A 80 5.56 -9.66 -2.36
N GLN A 81 4.76 -10.29 -1.50
CA GLN A 81 5.28 -11.00 -0.33
C GLN A 81 6.19 -12.16 -0.76
N GLN A 82 5.81 -12.90 -1.80
CA GLN A 82 6.61 -14.00 -2.32
C GLN A 82 7.88 -13.52 -3.00
N ALA A 83 7.81 -12.41 -3.71
CA ALA A 83 8.96 -11.84 -4.42
C ALA A 83 9.98 -11.22 -3.47
N GLY A 84 9.56 -10.81 -2.28
CA GLY A 84 10.43 -10.18 -1.30
C GLY A 84 10.78 -8.74 -1.62
N GLN A 85 10.16 -8.14 -2.63
CA GLN A 85 10.41 -6.75 -3.00
C GLN A 85 9.21 -6.18 -3.75
N ALA A 86 9.07 -4.86 -3.69
CA ALA A 86 8.02 -4.14 -4.40
C ALA A 86 8.55 -2.83 -4.96
N GLN A 87 8.08 -2.47 -6.14
CA GLN A 87 8.31 -1.17 -6.75
C GLN A 87 6.96 -0.46 -6.79
N ILE A 88 6.84 0.61 -6.01
CA ILE A 88 5.58 1.32 -5.80
C ILE A 88 5.67 2.68 -6.50
N GLN A 89 4.72 2.97 -7.38
CA GLN A 89 4.60 4.30 -7.97
C GLN A 89 3.61 5.11 -7.17
N VAL A 90 4.06 6.28 -6.74
CA VAL A 90 3.32 7.17 -5.84
C VAL A 90 3.23 8.55 -6.46
N GLN A 91 2.03 9.11 -6.51
CA GLN A 91 1.86 10.51 -6.90
C GLN A 91 2.05 11.40 -5.66
N ARG A 92 3.06 12.25 -5.72
CA ARG A 92 3.38 13.19 -4.64
C ARG A 92 3.29 14.60 -5.21
N GLY A 93 2.20 15.30 -4.91
CA GLY A 93 1.91 16.57 -5.56
C GLY A 93 1.73 16.38 -7.07
N ASP A 94 2.54 17.08 -7.86
CA ASP A 94 2.50 17.00 -9.32
C ASP A 94 3.49 15.99 -9.88
N GLN A 95 4.18 15.24 -9.02
CA GLN A 95 5.24 14.33 -9.46
C GLN A 95 4.86 12.89 -9.16
N VAL A 96 5.36 11.97 -10.00
CA VAL A 96 5.27 10.55 -9.72
C VAL A 96 6.64 10.08 -9.25
N VAL A 97 6.66 9.51 -8.04
CA VAL A 97 7.89 9.02 -7.40
C VAL A 97 7.84 7.50 -7.36
N THR A 98 8.96 6.85 -7.67
CA THR A 98 9.07 5.40 -7.53
C THR A 98 9.74 5.08 -6.21
N VAL A 99 9.04 4.31 -5.37
CA VAL A 99 9.55 3.84 -4.09
C VAL A 99 9.83 2.35 -4.21
N ARG A 100 11.02 1.93 -3.85
CA ARG A 100 11.42 0.51 -3.87
C ARG A 100 11.58 0.01 -2.45
N GLN A 101 10.94 -1.10 -2.14
CA GLN A 101 10.97 -1.71 -0.83
C GLN A 101 11.40 -3.17 -0.94
N SER A 102 12.21 -3.60 0.02
CA SER A 102 12.60 -5.00 0.18
C SER A 102 12.02 -5.54 1.49
N PHE A 103 11.63 -6.79 1.48
CA PHE A 103 10.99 -7.40 2.65
C PHE A 103 11.76 -8.60 3.16
#